data_da668a642069df45634f0fd5961658e2
#
_entry.id   da668a642069df45634f0fd5961658e2
#
_cell.length_a   1.000
_cell.length_b   1.000
_cell.length_c   1.000
_cell.angle_alpha   90.00
_cell.angle_beta   90.00
_cell.angle_gamma   90.00
#
_symmetry.space_group_name_H-M   'P 1'
#
loop_
_entity.id
_entity.type
_entity.pdbx_description
1 polymer ?
#
loop_
_entity_poly.entity_id
_entity_poly.type
_entity_poly.pdbx_seq_one_letter_code
_entity_poly.pdbx_strand_id
1 'polypeptide(L)'
;MNERKFEYLDRVTSYIKSKEAKRYVEEELHYHLQQEIARLTLDGYSREEAEQKAIEQMGSPDRLGAKLNKLHRPRFDWVLALMVFVISLIGILPLLEIRSDFNIFVVFLPNKIVSLVISLVIILLFMWFPYQKLVKFKWLFFILSIVMMWLILEYGVMIKGAPYFIIKGGVVLSSFSVLTILFIAWLSYLGDSEANLLWVFILFVVSVYFFVMVPALSATLMYVTIVGILLWVRFPERRRTFVMMVGSFIVVFSTYVFINIDNIERYQLERLLAFINPENYKDNAGYNYLNNKELLSKSGWFGQEGGQIDLVEFHTDFAFVNLTYHYGWLLGGFTILLGMLIAARMLRKLSNIQDPFGRLIILGEVSLYSFQFLYNIMLVFGVVPYIAISLPFISYGLTSTVQYSMIIGLFLSVFRRQNLVRITEDRGASK
;
A
#
# COMPACT_ATOMS: atom_id res chain seq x y z
N MET A 1 -40.39 -0.35 29.70
CA MET A 1 -39.17 -0.59 30.49
C MET A 1 -37.86 -0.27 29.76
N ASN A 2 -37.81 -0.30 28.45
CA ASN A 2 -36.59 0.09 27.69
C ASN A 2 -36.63 1.54 27.13
N GLU A 3 -37.73 2.26 27.29
CA GLU A 3 -37.95 3.57 26.62
C GLU A 3 -36.97 4.66 27.09
N ARG A 4 -36.76 4.82 28.39
CA ARG A 4 -35.88 5.88 28.94
C ARG A 4 -34.42 5.70 28.50
N LYS A 5 -33.93 4.46 28.49
CA LYS A 5 -32.57 4.12 27.99
C LYS A 5 -32.44 4.43 26.50
N PHE A 6 -33.44 4.04 25.69
CA PHE A 6 -33.42 4.34 24.26
C PHE A 6 -33.52 5.84 23.98
N GLU A 7 -34.35 6.55 24.70
CA GLU A 7 -34.49 8.00 24.58
C GLU A 7 -33.17 8.72 24.90
N TYR A 8 -32.50 8.31 26.01
CA TYR A 8 -31.20 8.86 26.37
C TYR A 8 -30.13 8.60 25.28
N LEU A 9 -30.00 7.36 24.79
CA LEU A 9 -29.06 7.00 23.77
C LEU A 9 -29.33 7.72 22.44
N ASP A 10 -30.60 7.80 22.03
CA ASP A 10 -30.96 8.51 20.79
C ASP A 10 -30.66 10.01 20.92
N ARG A 11 -30.93 10.62 22.07
CA ARG A 11 -30.59 12.02 22.32
C ARG A 11 -29.10 12.27 22.29
N VAL A 12 -28.25 11.43 22.93
CA VAL A 12 -26.78 11.53 22.84
C VAL A 12 -26.30 11.38 21.41
N THR A 13 -26.81 10.36 20.71
CA THR A 13 -26.35 10.04 19.35
C THR A 13 -26.88 11.02 18.30
N SER A 14 -27.95 11.77 18.56
CA SER A 14 -28.45 12.83 17.68
C SER A 14 -27.44 13.95 17.43
N TYR A 15 -26.54 14.21 18.39
CA TYR A 15 -25.44 15.18 18.25
C TYR A 15 -24.31 14.70 17.36
N ILE A 16 -24.23 13.40 17.05
CA ILE A 16 -23.12 12.82 16.30
C ILE A 16 -23.40 12.88 14.80
N LYS A 17 -22.60 13.68 14.08
CA LYS A 17 -22.79 13.92 12.64
C LYS A 17 -22.39 12.74 11.75
N SER A 18 -21.39 11.95 12.16
CA SER A 18 -20.92 10.79 11.40
C SER A 18 -21.81 9.58 11.66
N LYS A 19 -22.45 9.03 10.63
CA LYS A 19 -23.27 7.80 10.76
C LYS A 19 -22.46 6.61 11.30
N GLU A 20 -21.19 6.51 10.94
CA GLU A 20 -20.28 5.46 11.41
C GLU A 20 -19.96 5.65 12.90
N ALA A 21 -19.60 6.89 13.31
CA ALA A 21 -19.37 7.23 14.71
C ALA A 21 -20.63 7.08 15.56
N LYS A 22 -21.81 7.46 15.03
CA LYS A 22 -23.10 7.30 15.71
C LYS A 22 -23.30 5.84 16.16
N ARG A 23 -23.12 4.89 15.23
CA ARG A 23 -23.30 3.47 15.53
C ARG A 23 -22.30 2.96 16.57
N TYR A 24 -21.01 3.34 16.46
CA TYR A 24 -20.00 2.92 17.44
C TYR A 24 -20.29 3.46 18.83
N VAL A 25 -20.62 4.75 18.94
CA VAL A 25 -20.94 5.38 20.21
C VAL A 25 -22.21 4.79 20.83
N GLU A 26 -23.21 4.47 20.01
CA GLU A 26 -24.44 3.82 20.48
C GLU A 26 -24.16 2.43 21.07
N GLU A 27 -23.35 1.61 20.37
CA GLU A 27 -22.92 0.29 20.85
C GLU A 27 -22.12 0.41 22.15
N GLU A 28 -21.20 1.37 22.24
CA GLU A 28 -20.36 1.63 23.41
C GLU A 28 -21.16 2.08 24.64
N LEU A 29 -21.99 3.08 24.45
CA LEU A 29 -22.83 3.59 25.53
C LEU A 29 -23.85 2.55 26.01
N HIS A 30 -24.40 1.78 25.07
CA HIS A 30 -25.31 0.68 25.41
C HIS A 30 -24.62 -0.35 26.31
N TYR A 31 -23.37 -0.73 25.97
CA TYR A 31 -22.57 -1.68 26.76
C TYR A 31 -22.25 -1.13 28.15
N HIS A 32 -21.80 0.11 28.27
CA HIS A 32 -21.51 0.75 29.54
C HIS A 32 -22.74 0.88 30.43
N LEU A 33 -23.89 1.29 29.86
CA LEU A 33 -25.14 1.35 30.60
C LEU A 33 -25.55 -0.04 31.12
N GLN A 34 -25.40 -1.09 30.30
CA GLN A 34 -25.74 -2.44 30.74
C GLN A 34 -24.85 -2.92 31.89
N GLN A 35 -23.53 -2.65 31.83
CA GLN A 35 -22.60 -3.00 32.91
C GLN A 35 -22.98 -2.26 34.21
N GLU A 36 -23.26 -0.97 34.12
CA GLU A 36 -23.57 -0.17 35.31
C GLU A 36 -24.90 -0.57 35.92
N ILE A 37 -25.94 -0.85 35.11
CA ILE A 37 -27.23 -1.38 35.59
C ILE A 37 -27.02 -2.74 36.28
N ALA A 38 -26.19 -3.64 35.69
CA ALA A 38 -25.94 -4.93 36.31
C ALA A 38 -25.21 -4.79 37.68
N ARG A 39 -24.23 -3.87 37.77
CA ARG A 39 -23.53 -3.57 39.03
C ARG A 39 -24.50 -3.05 40.10
N LEU A 40 -25.31 -2.03 39.77
CA LEU A 40 -26.26 -1.45 40.72
C LEU A 40 -27.32 -2.47 41.17
N THR A 41 -27.70 -3.38 40.27
CA THR A 41 -28.67 -4.45 40.64
C THR A 41 -28.03 -5.43 41.61
N LEU A 42 -26.73 -5.75 41.51
CA LEU A 42 -26.01 -6.54 42.47
C LEU A 42 -25.82 -5.82 43.81
N ASP A 43 -25.77 -4.48 43.79
CA ASP A 43 -25.72 -3.62 44.98
C ASP A 43 -27.09 -3.52 45.70
N GLY A 44 -28.14 -4.22 45.21
CA GLY A 44 -29.44 -4.35 45.86
C GLY A 44 -30.51 -3.34 45.37
N TYR A 45 -30.22 -2.54 44.33
CA TYR A 45 -31.22 -1.66 43.73
C TYR A 45 -32.22 -2.43 42.84
N SER A 46 -33.48 -1.99 42.83
CA SER A 46 -34.41 -2.51 41.82
C SER A 46 -33.93 -2.18 40.42
N ARG A 47 -34.34 -2.97 39.41
CA ARG A 47 -33.89 -2.77 38.01
C ARG A 47 -34.25 -1.38 37.49
N GLU A 48 -35.37 -0.83 37.90
CA GLU A 48 -35.81 0.51 37.49
C GLU A 48 -35.01 1.63 38.14
N GLU A 49 -34.70 1.49 39.44
CA GLU A 49 -33.81 2.40 40.17
C GLU A 49 -32.37 2.33 39.65
N ALA A 50 -31.86 1.12 39.33
CA ALA A 50 -30.56 0.92 38.75
C ALA A 50 -30.42 1.58 37.35
N GLU A 51 -31.47 1.49 36.51
CA GLU A 51 -31.53 2.15 35.20
C GLU A 51 -31.50 3.68 35.33
N GLN A 52 -32.31 4.22 36.24
CA GLN A 52 -32.37 5.67 36.48
C GLN A 52 -31.02 6.19 37.00
N LYS A 53 -30.42 5.52 37.98
CA LYS A 53 -29.14 5.92 38.54
C LYS A 53 -28.00 5.80 37.53
N ALA A 54 -27.98 4.75 36.70
CA ALA A 54 -27.00 4.60 35.64
C ALA A 54 -27.08 5.74 34.62
N ILE A 55 -28.26 6.16 34.20
CA ILE A 55 -28.46 7.30 33.32
C ILE A 55 -28.03 8.62 33.98
N GLU A 56 -28.36 8.84 35.25
CA GLU A 56 -27.95 10.02 36.01
C GLU A 56 -26.43 10.13 36.12
N GLN A 57 -25.76 9.01 36.37
CA GLN A 57 -24.28 8.96 36.43
C GLN A 57 -23.59 9.27 35.10
N MET A 58 -24.23 8.95 33.97
CA MET A 58 -23.70 9.31 32.64
C MET A 58 -23.81 10.81 32.34
N GLY A 59 -24.66 11.55 33.09
CA GLY A 59 -24.80 12.99 32.98
C GLY A 59 -25.70 13.48 31.84
N SER A 60 -25.58 14.76 31.51
CA SER A 60 -26.41 15.39 30.49
C SER A 60 -26.15 14.81 29.08
N PRO A 61 -27.20 14.31 28.37
CA PRO A 61 -27.05 13.74 27.03
C PRO A 61 -26.53 14.77 26.03
N ASP A 62 -26.89 16.03 26.18
CA ASP A 62 -26.50 17.11 25.27
C ASP A 62 -24.99 17.41 25.36
N ARG A 63 -24.46 17.49 26.60
CA ARG A 63 -23.03 17.70 26.84
C ARG A 63 -22.21 16.49 26.43
N LEU A 64 -22.64 15.28 26.74
CA LEU A 64 -22.01 14.04 26.39
C LEU A 64 -21.98 13.87 24.87
N GLY A 65 -23.11 14.06 24.18
CA GLY A 65 -23.21 13.95 22.73
C GLY A 65 -22.30 14.94 21.99
N ALA A 66 -22.27 16.20 22.45
CA ALA A 66 -21.37 17.22 21.89
C ALA A 66 -19.87 16.84 22.06
N LYS A 67 -19.50 16.34 23.25
CA LYS A 67 -18.12 15.85 23.55
C LYS A 67 -17.75 14.67 22.68
N LEU A 68 -18.62 13.66 22.57
CA LEU A 68 -18.40 12.46 21.76
C LEU A 68 -18.33 12.79 20.25
N ASN A 69 -19.19 13.71 19.76
CA ASN A 69 -19.08 14.17 18.37
C ASN A 69 -17.71 14.81 18.06
N LYS A 70 -17.13 15.56 19.01
CA LYS A 70 -15.80 16.16 18.84
C LYS A 70 -14.70 15.10 18.86
N LEU A 71 -14.82 14.08 19.72
CA LEU A 71 -13.84 12.99 19.86
C LEU A 71 -13.85 12.08 18.63
N HIS A 72 -15.04 11.68 18.15
CA HIS A 72 -15.21 10.71 17.07
C HIS A 72 -15.38 11.34 15.68
N ARG A 73 -15.00 12.61 15.53
CA ARG A 73 -15.08 13.29 14.24
C ARG A 73 -14.10 12.66 13.26
N PRO A 74 -14.55 12.28 12.04
CA PRO A 74 -13.68 11.80 10.99
C PRO A 74 -12.57 12.83 10.68
N ARG A 75 -11.33 12.36 10.60
CA ARG A 75 -10.18 13.21 10.27
C ARG A 75 -9.75 12.97 8.83
N PHE A 76 -9.24 14.02 8.20
CA PHE A 76 -8.66 13.95 6.86
C PHE A 76 -7.25 14.56 6.88
N ASP A 77 -6.29 13.87 6.25
CA ASP A 77 -4.92 14.35 6.19
C ASP A 77 -4.68 15.20 4.94
N TRP A 78 -5.05 16.47 5.03
CA TRP A 78 -4.88 17.45 3.94
C TRP A 78 -3.43 17.60 3.48
N VAL A 79 -2.46 17.47 4.38
CA VAL A 79 -1.05 17.65 4.04
C VAL A 79 -0.55 16.45 3.23
N LEU A 80 -0.93 15.22 3.59
CA LEU A 80 -0.61 14.04 2.77
C LEU A 80 -1.27 14.15 1.40
N ALA A 81 -2.56 14.52 1.35
CA ALA A 81 -3.28 14.69 0.10
C ALA A 81 -2.62 15.73 -0.81
N LEU A 82 -2.18 16.87 -0.25
CA LEU A 82 -1.45 17.90 -1.00
C LEU A 82 -0.10 17.37 -1.50
N MET A 83 0.66 16.65 -0.68
CA MET A 83 1.95 16.07 -1.10
C MET A 83 1.77 15.08 -2.24
N VAL A 84 0.76 14.18 -2.15
CA VAL A 84 0.43 13.22 -3.22
C VAL A 84 -0.03 13.94 -4.49
N PHE A 85 -0.81 15.00 -4.36
CA PHE A 85 -1.24 15.81 -5.49
C PHE A 85 -0.04 16.47 -6.19
N VAL A 86 0.85 17.12 -5.44
CA VAL A 86 2.04 17.80 -5.99
C VAL A 86 2.96 16.79 -6.70
N ILE A 87 3.27 15.63 -6.08
CA ILE A 87 4.14 14.62 -6.72
C ILE A 87 3.49 14.02 -7.98
N SER A 88 2.17 13.91 -7.99
CA SER A 88 1.42 13.44 -9.17
C SER A 88 1.45 14.46 -10.32
N LEU A 89 1.42 15.75 -10.02
CA LEU A 89 1.60 16.81 -11.03
C LEU A 89 3.02 16.81 -11.59
N ILE A 90 4.03 16.66 -10.74
CA ILE A 90 5.44 16.51 -11.18
C ILE A 90 5.57 15.33 -12.17
N GLY A 91 4.83 14.24 -11.94
CA GLY A 91 4.81 13.08 -12.84
C GLY A 91 4.23 13.34 -14.26
N ILE A 92 3.69 14.52 -14.53
CA ILE A 92 3.27 14.93 -15.88
C ILE A 92 4.47 15.51 -16.65
N LEU A 93 5.40 16.17 -15.95
CA LEU A 93 6.49 16.92 -16.58
C LEU A 93 7.36 16.07 -17.52
N PRO A 94 7.80 14.84 -17.17
CA PRO A 94 8.58 14.00 -18.09
C PRO A 94 7.88 13.72 -19.41
N LEU A 95 6.54 13.75 -19.43
CA LEU A 95 5.76 13.50 -20.66
C LEU A 95 5.64 14.72 -21.56
N LEU A 96 5.84 15.94 -21.03
CA LEU A 96 5.80 17.17 -21.82
C LEU A 96 7.00 17.30 -22.75
N GLU A 97 8.12 16.66 -22.41
CA GLU A 97 9.35 16.69 -23.19
C GLU A 97 9.36 15.70 -24.37
N ILE A 98 8.35 14.82 -24.46
CA ILE A 98 8.16 13.90 -25.60
C ILE A 98 7.64 14.62 -26.86
N ARG A 99 7.54 15.94 -26.85
CA ARG A 99 6.99 16.74 -27.96
C ARG A 99 7.66 16.50 -29.31
N SER A 100 8.90 16.05 -29.34
CA SER A 100 9.62 15.70 -30.59
C SER A 100 8.97 14.53 -31.33
N ASP A 101 8.25 13.64 -30.62
CA ASP A 101 7.44 12.59 -31.24
C ASP A 101 5.94 12.85 -30.97
N PHE A 102 5.32 13.60 -31.89
CA PHE A 102 3.93 14.03 -31.78
C PHE A 102 2.96 12.86 -31.54
N ASN A 103 3.19 11.69 -32.14
CA ASN A 103 2.32 10.52 -31.98
C ASN A 103 2.37 9.98 -30.56
N ILE A 104 3.55 9.95 -29.96
CA ILE A 104 3.73 9.47 -28.56
C ILE A 104 3.11 10.47 -27.58
N PHE A 105 3.34 11.77 -27.79
CA PHE A 105 2.77 12.83 -26.94
C PHE A 105 1.24 12.80 -26.90
N VAL A 106 0.59 12.68 -28.06
CA VAL A 106 -0.88 12.64 -28.18
C VAL A 106 -1.50 11.44 -27.47
N VAL A 107 -0.77 10.34 -27.32
CA VAL A 107 -1.27 9.15 -26.61
C VAL A 107 -0.96 9.19 -25.12
N PHE A 108 0.27 9.54 -24.74
CA PHE A 108 0.71 9.38 -23.34
C PHE A 108 0.14 10.44 -22.40
N LEU A 109 0.08 11.69 -22.83
CA LEU A 109 -0.41 12.78 -21.97
C LEU A 109 -1.90 12.63 -21.61
N PRO A 110 -2.83 12.41 -22.56
CA PRO A 110 -4.23 12.16 -22.22
C PRO A 110 -4.40 10.93 -21.31
N ASN A 111 -3.69 9.83 -21.60
CA ASN A 111 -3.77 8.63 -20.78
C ASN A 111 -3.24 8.86 -19.34
N LYS A 112 -2.22 9.70 -19.17
CA LYS A 112 -1.75 10.09 -17.82
C LYS A 112 -2.80 10.91 -17.10
N ILE A 113 -3.45 11.86 -17.75
CA ILE A 113 -4.54 12.66 -17.17
C ILE A 113 -5.71 11.76 -16.75
N VAL A 114 -6.13 10.85 -17.63
CA VAL A 114 -7.18 9.87 -17.32
C VAL A 114 -6.78 9.00 -16.12
N SER A 115 -5.53 8.55 -16.08
CA SER A 115 -5.03 7.73 -14.94
C SER A 115 -5.01 8.52 -13.63
N LEU A 116 -4.75 9.83 -13.65
CA LEU A 116 -4.83 10.69 -12.45
C LEU A 116 -6.29 10.87 -11.96
N VAL A 117 -7.23 11.00 -12.89
CA VAL A 117 -8.67 11.04 -12.53
C VAL A 117 -9.11 9.72 -11.92
N ILE A 118 -8.74 8.59 -12.53
CA ILE A 118 -8.99 7.25 -11.99
C ILE A 118 -8.34 7.10 -10.60
N SER A 119 -7.11 7.59 -10.43
CA SER A 119 -6.39 7.63 -9.16
C SER A 119 -7.21 8.32 -8.07
N LEU A 120 -7.70 9.51 -8.35
CA LEU A 120 -8.53 10.27 -7.40
C LEU A 120 -9.79 9.50 -7.01
N VAL A 121 -10.49 8.92 -7.98
CA VAL A 121 -11.68 8.11 -7.72
C VAL A 121 -11.35 6.91 -6.83
N ILE A 122 -10.26 6.18 -7.12
CA ILE A 122 -9.83 5.03 -6.31
C ILE A 122 -9.45 5.46 -4.89
N ILE A 123 -8.69 6.55 -4.73
CA ILE A 123 -8.34 7.09 -3.41
C ILE A 123 -9.62 7.38 -2.60
N LEU A 124 -10.61 8.03 -3.20
CA LEU A 124 -11.87 8.34 -2.53
C LEU A 124 -12.67 7.07 -2.19
N LEU A 125 -12.77 6.11 -3.10
CA LEU A 125 -13.46 4.84 -2.86
C LEU A 125 -12.85 4.08 -1.68
N PHE A 126 -11.53 3.92 -1.66
CA PHE A 126 -10.84 3.22 -0.57
C PHE A 126 -10.88 4.00 0.74
N MET A 127 -10.79 5.32 0.72
CA MET A 127 -10.94 6.17 1.91
C MET A 127 -12.31 6.02 2.56
N TRP A 128 -13.38 5.88 1.77
CA TRP A 128 -14.73 5.73 2.30
C TRP A 128 -15.05 4.29 2.69
N PHE A 129 -14.37 3.32 2.11
CA PHE A 129 -14.52 1.92 2.46
C PHE A 129 -13.97 1.64 3.87
N PRO A 130 -14.74 1.03 4.78
CA PRO A 130 -14.25 0.66 6.10
C PRO A 130 -13.21 -0.46 6.00
N TYR A 131 -11.94 -0.15 6.29
CA TYR A 131 -10.83 -1.12 6.17
C TYR A 131 -11.04 -2.40 6.99
N GLN A 132 -11.77 -2.33 8.13
CA GLN A 132 -12.08 -3.50 8.96
C GLN A 132 -12.86 -4.58 8.19
N LYS A 133 -13.63 -4.19 7.16
CA LYS A 133 -14.36 -5.15 6.32
C LYS A 133 -13.45 -5.99 5.43
N LEU A 134 -12.20 -5.57 5.20
CA LEU A 134 -11.24 -6.32 4.39
C LEU A 134 -11.02 -7.74 4.92
N VAL A 135 -11.01 -7.91 6.25
CA VAL A 135 -10.83 -9.21 6.91
C VAL A 135 -11.86 -10.25 6.43
N LYS A 136 -13.09 -9.81 6.14
CA LYS A 136 -14.16 -10.70 5.65
C LYS A 136 -13.90 -11.26 4.25
N PHE A 137 -13.09 -10.55 3.45
CA PHE A 137 -12.80 -10.91 2.06
C PHE A 137 -11.41 -11.54 1.87
N LYS A 138 -10.72 -11.92 2.97
CA LYS A 138 -9.37 -12.47 2.93
C LYS A 138 -9.19 -13.61 1.90
N TRP A 139 -10.06 -14.60 1.92
CA TRP A 139 -10.00 -15.74 0.99
C TRP A 139 -10.32 -15.36 -0.45
N LEU A 140 -11.25 -14.42 -0.66
CA LEU A 140 -11.56 -13.90 -1.99
C LEU A 140 -10.33 -13.26 -2.65
N PHE A 141 -9.57 -12.45 -1.91
CA PHE A 141 -8.38 -11.80 -2.44
C PHE A 141 -7.26 -12.81 -2.74
N PHE A 142 -7.06 -13.83 -1.89
CA PHE A 142 -6.10 -14.89 -2.18
C PHE A 142 -6.49 -15.71 -3.42
N ILE A 143 -7.74 -16.15 -3.52
CA ILE A 143 -8.23 -16.91 -4.68
C ILE A 143 -8.08 -16.07 -5.96
N LEU A 144 -8.48 -14.80 -5.91
CA LEU A 144 -8.35 -13.88 -7.05
C LEU A 144 -6.89 -13.72 -7.48
N SER A 145 -5.97 -13.57 -6.53
CA SER A 145 -4.53 -13.45 -6.82
C SER A 145 -3.96 -14.70 -7.47
N ILE A 146 -4.35 -15.89 -6.98
CA ILE A 146 -3.89 -17.18 -7.52
C ILE A 146 -4.46 -17.38 -8.94
N VAL A 147 -5.74 -17.09 -9.15
CA VAL A 147 -6.37 -17.17 -10.48
C VAL A 147 -5.70 -16.21 -11.46
N MET A 148 -5.43 -14.97 -11.05
CA MET A 148 -4.71 -13.99 -11.91
C MET A 148 -3.31 -14.47 -12.25
N MET A 149 -2.56 -15.04 -11.29
CA MET A 149 -1.24 -15.61 -11.54
C MET A 149 -1.30 -16.78 -12.53
N TRP A 150 -2.28 -17.67 -12.34
CA TRP A 150 -2.50 -18.79 -13.25
C TRP A 150 -2.83 -18.30 -14.66
N LEU A 151 -3.68 -17.28 -14.82
CA LEU A 151 -3.99 -16.67 -16.13
C LEU A 151 -2.74 -16.07 -16.79
N ILE A 152 -1.86 -15.44 -16.02
CA ILE A 152 -0.60 -14.90 -16.54
C ILE A 152 0.33 -16.03 -17.01
N LEU A 153 0.40 -17.15 -16.26
CA LEU A 153 1.23 -18.30 -16.61
C LEU A 153 0.76 -18.98 -17.89
N GLU A 154 -0.55 -19.26 -17.99
CA GLU A 154 -1.12 -20.09 -19.06
C GLU A 154 -1.36 -19.30 -20.35
N TYR A 155 -1.83 -18.05 -20.21
CA TYR A 155 -2.26 -17.22 -21.36
C TYR A 155 -1.44 -15.92 -21.52
N GLY A 156 -0.38 -15.77 -20.75
CA GLY A 156 0.44 -14.56 -20.80
C GLY A 156 1.28 -14.48 -22.08
N VAL A 157 1.34 -13.28 -22.64
CA VAL A 157 2.23 -12.94 -23.75
C VAL A 157 3.53 -12.39 -23.18
N MET A 158 4.66 -12.94 -23.63
CA MET A 158 5.98 -12.47 -23.21
C MET A 158 6.29 -11.11 -23.83
N ILE A 159 6.44 -10.09 -23.00
CA ILE A 159 6.83 -8.73 -23.39
C ILE A 159 8.07 -8.35 -22.59
N LYS A 160 9.19 -8.08 -23.26
CA LYS A 160 10.47 -7.68 -22.63
C LYS A 160 10.93 -8.65 -21.53
N GLY A 161 10.70 -9.93 -21.70
CA GLY A 161 11.12 -10.98 -20.77
C GLY A 161 10.24 -11.16 -19.52
N ALA A 162 9.05 -10.56 -19.50
CA ALA A 162 8.03 -10.80 -18.48
C ALA A 162 6.69 -11.17 -19.13
N PRO A 163 5.92 -12.09 -18.57
CA PRO A 163 4.60 -12.44 -19.09
C PRO A 163 3.55 -11.43 -18.63
N TYR A 164 2.68 -11.04 -19.57
CA TYR A 164 1.55 -10.14 -19.36
C TYR A 164 0.28 -10.78 -19.92
N PHE A 165 -0.79 -10.76 -19.16
CA PHE A 165 -2.09 -11.17 -19.65
C PHE A 165 -2.89 -9.96 -20.10
N ILE A 166 -3.22 -9.90 -21.39
CA ILE A 166 -3.90 -8.75 -22.01
C ILE A 166 -5.38 -9.07 -22.15
N ILE A 167 -6.21 -8.33 -21.44
CA ILE A 167 -7.68 -8.43 -21.54
C ILE A 167 -8.17 -7.58 -22.71
N LYS A 168 -9.21 -8.05 -23.40
CA LYS A 168 -9.90 -7.26 -24.43
C LYS A 168 -10.31 -5.90 -23.86
N GLY A 169 -9.90 -4.80 -24.49
CA GLY A 169 -10.08 -3.43 -23.99
C GLY A 169 -8.81 -2.77 -23.47
N GLY A 170 -7.63 -3.43 -23.62
CA GLY A 170 -6.33 -2.83 -23.32
C GLY A 170 -5.92 -2.88 -21.84
N VAL A 171 -6.67 -3.57 -20.99
CA VAL A 171 -6.26 -3.80 -19.60
C VAL A 171 -5.19 -4.89 -19.56
N VAL A 172 -4.04 -4.55 -18.98
CA VAL A 172 -2.89 -5.44 -18.88
C VAL A 172 -2.71 -5.89 -17.44
N LEU A 173 -2.80 -7.18 -17.20
CA LEU A 173 -2.47 -7.79 -15.91
C LEU A 173 -0.99 -8.19 -15.90
N SER A 174 -0.27 -7.73 -14.91
CA SER A 174 1.13 -8.06 -14.66
C SER A 174 1.30 -8.66 -13.29
N SER A 175 2.48 -9.21 -13.01
CA SER A 175 2.84 -9.69 -11.67
C SER A 175 2.71 -8.60 -10.60
N PHE A 176 2.90 -7.32 -10.96
CA PHE A 176 2.67 -6.19 -10.04
C PHE A 176 1.19 -5.96 -9.73
N SER A 177 0.29 -6.19 -10.70
CA SER A 177 -1.16 -6.13 -10.45
C SER A 177 -1.56 -7.19 -9.43
N VAL A 178 -1.04 -8.41 -9.60
CA VAL A 178 -1.29 -9.52 -8.67
C VAL A 178 -0.68 -9.23 -7.30
N LEU A 179 0.55 -8.71 -7.25
CA LEU A 179 1.20 -8.33 -5.99
C LEU A 179 0.34 -7.37 -5.17
N THR A 180 -0.33 -6.41 -5.83
CA THR A 180 -1.21 -5.45 -5.15
C THR A 180 -2.41 -6.13 -4.49
N ILE A 181 -3.08 -7.05 -5.20
CA ILE A 181 -4.23 -7.78 -4.67
C ILE A 181 -3.78 -8.74 -3.57
N LEU A 182 -2.66 -9.41 -3.78
CA LEU A 182 -2.07 -10.33 -2.80
C LEU A 182 -1.60 -9.60 -1.54
N PHE A 183 -1.11 -8.37 -1.65
CA PHE A 183 -0.80 -7.51 -0.51
C PHE A 183 -2.04 -7.23 0.33
N ILE A 184 -3.17 -6.88 -0.31
CA ILE A 184 -4.45 -6.69 0.38
C ILE A 184 -4.93 -8.02 1.00
N ALA A 185 -4.74 -9.15 0.33
CA ALA A 185 -5.06 -10.48 0.85
C ALA A 185 -4.29 -10.77 2.15
N TRP A 186 -2.97 -10.48 2.16
CA TRP A 186 -2.14 -10.65 3.34
C TRP A 186 -2.55 -9.72 4.48
N LEU A 187 -2.78 -8.44 4.20
CA LEU A 187 -3.29 -7.52 5.22
C LEU A 187 -4.61 -8.04 5.80
N SER A 188 -5.54 -8.46 4.94
CA SER A 188 -6.84 -8.97 5.35
C SER A 188 -6.75 -10.25 6.19
N TYR A 189 -5.83 -11.16 5.85
CA TYR A 189 -5.61 -12.39 6.59
C TYR A 189 -4.95 -12.13 7.95
N LEU A 190 -3.89 -11.32 7.97
CA LEU A 190 -3.15 -11.00 9.19
C LEU A 190 -3.92 -10.06 10.14
N GLY A 191 -4.92 -9.35 9.62
CA GLY A 191 -5.86 -8.55 10.44
C GLY A 191 -6.87 -9.39 11.21
N ASP A 192 -6.99 -10.68 10.87
CA ASP A 192 -7.83 -11.61 11.62
C ASP A 192 -7.16 -12.03 12.93
N SER A 193 -7.92 -12.02 14.02
CA SER A 193 -7.44 -12.49 15.33
C SER A 193 -7.14 -14.00 15.34
N GLU A 194 -7.84 -14.77 14.51
CA GLU A 194 -7.72 -16.21 14.38
C GLU A 194 -6.73 -16.66 13.29
N ALA A 195 -5.85 -15.77 12.83
CA ALA A 195 -4.87 -16.09 11.81
C ALA A 195 -3.97 -17.28 12.23
N ASN A 196 -4.09 -18.40 11.51
CA ASN A 196 -3.39 -19.64 11.80
C ASN A 196 -2.03 -19.69 11.08
N LEU A 197 -0.98 -20.04 11.81
CA LEU A 197 0.39 -20.08 11.31
C LEU A 197 0.59 -21.13 10.18
N LEU A 198 -0.15 -22.25 10.24
CA LEU A 198 -0.10 -23.27 9.18
C LEU A 198 -0.57 -22.69 7.84
N TRP A 199 -1.69 -21.96 7.85
CA TRP A 199 -2.17 -21.28 6.64
C TRP A 199 -1.24 -20.16 6.19
N VAL A 200 -0.60 -19.43 7.11
CA VAL A 200 0.46 -18.45 6.75
C VAL A 200 1.55 -19.14 5.94
N PHE A 201 2.04 -20.30 6.41
CA PHE A 201 3.07 -21.05 5.71
C PHE A 201 2.59 -21.53 4.32
N ILE A 202 1.42 -22.17 4.24
CA ILE A 202 0.86 -22.69 2.98
C ILE A 202 0.66 -21.55 1.96
N LEU A 203 0.04 -20.44 2.37
CA LEU A 203 -0.23 -19.30 1.50
C LEU A 203 1.07 -18.63 1.02
N PHE A 204 2.08 -18.55 1.89
CA PHE A 204 3.38 -18.03 1.54
C PHE A 204 4.07 -18.90 0.47
N VAL A 205 4.14 -20.22 0.70
CA VAL A 205 4.78 -21.17 -0.23
C VAL A 205 4.05 -21.18 -1.59
N VAL A 206 2.72 -21.24 -1.58
CA VAL A 206 1.93 -21.23 -2.83
C VAL A 206 2.15 -19.94 -3.61
N SER A 207 2.13 -18.79 -2.94
CA SER A 207 2.35 -17.50 -3.61
C SER A 207 3.75 -17.38 -4.18
N VAL A 208 4.77 -17.80 -3.43
CA VAL A 208 6.17 -17.81 -3.89
C VAL A 208 6.34 -18.73 -5.09
N TYR A 209 5.75 -19.94 -5.05
CA TYR A 209 5.79 -20.87 -6.17
C TYR A 209 5.31 -20.20 -7.46
N PHE A 210 4.16 -19.52 -7.43
CA PHE A 210 3.65 -18.82 -8.61
C PHE A 210 4.56 -17.67 -9.07
N PHE A 211 5.14 -16.89 -8.15
CA PHE A 211 6.08 -15.82 -8.51
C PHE A 211 7.40 -16.32 -9.10
N VAL A 212 7.83 -17.54 -8.73
CA VAL A 212 9.02 -18.17 -9.32
C VAL A 212 8.70 -18.74 -10.70
N MET A 213 7.52 -19.33 -10.88
CA MET A 213 7.06 -19.86 -12.17
C MET A 213 6.81 -18.75 -13.19
N VAL A 214 6.28 -17.61 -12.75
CA VAL A 214 6.23 -16.37 -13.54
C VAL A 214 7.58 -15.68 -13.36
N PRO A 215 8.46 -15.56 -14.38
CA PRO A 215 9.79 -14.98 -14.22
C PRO A 215 9.74 -13.48 -13.90
N ALA A 216 9.27 -13.16 -12.71
CA ALA A 216 9.01 -11.80 -12.22
C ALA A 216 9.83 -11.51 -10.95
N LEU A 217 11.16 -11.46 -11.10
CA LEU A 217 12.11 -11.26 -9.97
C LEU A 217 11.78 -10.02 -9.12
N SER A 218 11.38 -8.91 -9.75
CA SER A 218 11.00 -7.67 -9.07
C SER A 218 9.80 -7.88 -8.14
N ALA A 219 8.73 -8.49 -8.65
CA ALA A 219 7.54 -8.76 -7.86
C ALA A 219 7.81 -9.77 -6.74
N THR A 220 8.67 -10.77 -6.99
CA THR A 220 9.08 -11.77 -5.99
C THR A 220 9.84 -11.11 -4.84
N LEU A 221 10.85 -10.29 -5.13
CA LEU A 221 11.62 -9.58 -4.11
C LEU A 221 10.74 -8.65 -3.27
N MET A 222 9.85 -7.90 -3.92
CA MET A 222 8.88 -7.05 -3.23
C MET A 222 7.94 -7.87 -2.35
N TYR A 223 7.41 -8.97 -2.88
CA TYR A 223 6.52 -9.86 -2.15
C TYR A 223 7.17 -10.40 -0.87
N VAL A 224 8.35 -11.03 -1.00
CA VAL A 224 9.06 -11.63 0.14
C VAL A 224 9.42 -10.57 1.18
N THR A 225 9.89 -9.39 0.75
CA THR A 225 10.25 -8.30 1.66
C THR A 225 9.03 -7.79 2.43
N ILE A 226 7.93 -7.50 1.73
CA ILE A 226 6.75 -6.89 2.34
C ILE A 226 6.04 -7.88 3.25
N VAL A 227 5.81 -9.12 2.79
CA VAL A 227 5.19 -10.16 3.61
C VAL A 227 6.07 -10.50 4.81
N GLY A 228 7.39 -10.55 4.64
CA GLY A 228 8.34 -10.73 5.74
C GLY A 228 8.19 -9.64 6.83
N ILE A 229 8.09 -8.36 6.43
CA ILE A 229 7.86 -7.24 7.36
C ILE A 229 6.52 -7.40 8.08
N LEU A 230 5.44 -7.71 7.36
CA LEU A 230 4.11 -7.90 7.93
C LEU A 230 4.09 -9.03 8.96
N LEU A 231 4.70 -10.18 8.64
CA LEU A 231 4.79 -11.33 9.53
C LEU A 231 5.65 -11.03 10.76
N TRP A 232 6.77 -10.32 10.57
CA TRP A 232 7.65 -9.89 11.66
C TRP A 232 6.94 -9.02 12.69
N VAL A 233 6.07 -8.13 12.23
CA VAL A 233 5.30 -7.23 13.08
C VAL A 233 4.11 -7.95 13.73
N ARG A 234 3.43 -8.81 12.99
CA ARG A 234 2.21 -9.49 13.46
C ARG A 234 2.48 -10.56 14.51
N PHE A 235 3.61 -11.28 14.39
CA PHE A 235 3.97 -12.40 15.25
C PHE A 235 5.34 -12.21 15.92
N PRO A 236 5.50 -11.24 16.83
CA PRO A 236 6.79 -10.91 17.43
C PRO A 236 7.45 -12.08 18.18
N GLU A 237 6.65 -12.99 18.75
CA GLU A 237 7.14 -14.17 19.48
C GLU A 237 7.64 -15.29 18.54
N ARG A 238 7.27 -15.23 17.26
CA ARG A 238 7.58 -16.24 16.24
C ARG A 238 8.62 -15.79 15.21
N ARG A 239 9.34 -14.72 15.48
CA ARG A 239 10.35 -14.13 14.56
C ARG A 239 11.38 -15.14 14.07
N ARG A 240 11.84 -16.05 14.94
CA ARG A 240 12.78 -17.12 14.54
C ARG A 240 12.19 -18.02 13.46
N THR A 241 10.92 -18.39 13.57
CA THR A 241 10.23 -19.20 12.56
C THR A 241 10.20 -18.49 11.20
N PHE A 242 9.94 -17.18 11.17
CA PHE A 242 9.92 -16.42 9.92
C PHE A 242 11.31 -16.25 9.31
N VAL A 243 12.35 -16.03 10.13
CA VAL A 243 13.73 -16.00 9.65
C VAL A 243 14.11 -17.36 9.02
N MET A 244 13.71 -18.47 9.65
CA MET A 244 13.92 -19.82 9.08
C MET A 244 13.11 -20.03 7.79
N MET A 245 11.87 -19.55 7.69
CA MET A 245 11.07 -19.61 6.46
C MET A 245 11.73 -18.84 5.31
N VAL A 246 12.15 -17.60 5.55
CA VAL A 246 12.84 -16.79 4.54
C VAL A 246 14.18 -17.41 4.19
N GLY A 247 14.93 -17.89 5.17
CA GLY A 247 16.21 -18.57 4.97
C GLY A 247 16.05 -19.86 4.15
N SER A 248 15.07 -20.71 4.46
CA SER A 248 14.78 -21.92 3.67
C SER A 248 14.35 -21.59 2.24
N PHE A 249 13.55 -20.53 2.06
CA PHE A 249 13.20 -20.04 0.74
C PHE A 249 14.44 -19.61 -0.06
N ILE A 250 15.34 -18.83 0.54
CA ILE A 250 16.59 -18.40 -0.13
C ILE A 250 17.42 -19.63 -0.55
N VAL A 251 17.55 -20.62 0.33
CA VAL A 251 18.29 -21.86 0.02
C VAL A 251 17.64 -22.62 -1.13
N VAL A 252 16.32 -22.85 -1.07
CA VAL A 252 15.59 -23.57 -2.13
C VAL A 252 15.65 -22.81 -3.45
N PHE A 253 15.45 -21.50 -3.42
CA PHE A 253 15.53 -20.64 -4.60
C PHE A 253 16.93 -20.63 -5.21
N SER A 254 17.97 -20.50 -4.38
CA SER A 254 19.37 -20.56 -4.84
C SER A 254 19.72 -21.93 -5.44
N THR A 255 19.21 -23.00 -4.84
CA THR A 255 19.39 -24.37 -5.36
C THR A 255 18.66 -24.54 -6.69
N TYR A 256 17.43 -24.03 -6.81
CA TYR A 256 16.68 -24.04 -8.07
C TYR A 256 17.43 -23.29 -9.18
N VAL A 257 17.92 -22.08 -8.89
CA VAL A 257 18.73 -21.28 -9.82
C VAL A 257 20.00 -22.03 -10.22
N PHE A 258 20.68 -22.65 -9.26
CA PHE A 258 21.92 -23.41 -9.53
C PHE A 258 21.68 -24.63 -10.42
N ILE A 259 20.60 -25.41 -10.17
CA ILE A 259 20.25 -26.58 -10.98
C ILE A 259 19.82 -26.18 -12.41
N ASN A 260 19.17 -25.02 -12.56
CA ASN A 260 18.68 -24.54 -13.85
C ASN A 260 19.58 -23.46 -14.47
N ILE A 261 20.84 -23.35 -14.08
CA ILE A 261 21.76 -22.29 -14.52
C ILE A 261 21.93 -22.28 -16.05
N ASP A 262 21.88 -23.44 -16.67
CA ASP A 262 22.01 -23.61 -18.13
C ASP A 262 20.74 -23.13 -18.88
N ASN A 263 19.60 -23.04 -18.19
CA ASN A 263 18.34 -22.55 -18.73
C ASN A 263 18.14 -21.04 -18.49
N ILE A 264 19.05 -20.40 -17.73
CA ILE A 264 18.99 -18.96 -17.51
C ILE A 264 19.44 -18.26 -18.79
N GLU A 265 18.56 -17.48 -19.35
CA GLU A 265 18.86 -16.68 -20.53
C GLU A 265 20.05 -15.75 -20.27
N ARG A 266 21.01 -15.73 -21.19
CA ARG A 266 22.26 -14.96 -21.06
C ARG A 266 22.01 -13.50 -20.69
N TYR A 267 20.95 -12.88 -21.22
CA TYR A 267 20.60 -11.49 -20.93
C TYR A 267 20.22 -11.25 -19.45
N GLN A 268 19.69 -12.26 -18.75
CA GLN A 268 19.33 -12.14 -17.33
C GLN A 268 20.60 -12.09 -16.46
N LEU A 269 21.58 -12.92 -16.79
CA LEU A 269 22.88 -12.93 -16.12
C LEU A 269 23.65 -11.63 -16.43
N GLU A 270 23.63 -11.19 -17.68
CA GLU A 270 24.28 -9.93 -18.09
C GLU A 270 23.69 -8.71 -17.33
N ARG A 271 22.38 -8.69 -17.04
CA ARG A 271 21.76 -7.62 -16.22
C ARG A 271 22.33 -7.57 -14.79
N LEU A 272 22.59 -8.72 -14.17
CA LEU A 272 23.19 -8.77 -12.84
C LEU A 272 24.69 -8.40 -12.86
N LEU A 273 25.42 -8.85 -13.88
CA LEU A 273 26.85 -8.54 -14.04
C LEU A 273 27.08 -7.08 -14.45
N ALA A 274 26.20 -6.52 -15.28
CA ALA A 274 26.25 -5.14 -15.71
C ALA A 274 26.10 -4.14 -14.56
N PHE A 275 25.41 -4.52 -13.47
CA PHE A 275 25.35 -3.72 -12.26
C PHE A 275 26.73 -3.56 -11.60
N ILE A 276 27.56 -4.62 -11.60
CA ILE A 276 28.88 -4.62 -10.97
C ILE A 276 29.89 -3.87 -11.85
N ASN A 277 29.85 -4.12 -13.15
CA ASN A 277 30.73 -3.48 -14.12
C ASN A 277 30.01 -3.13 -15.42
N PRO A 278 29.33 -1.98 -15.47
CA PRO A 278 28.51 -1.57 -16.62
C PRO A 278 29.35 -1.35 -17.89
N GLU A 279 30.62 -0.97 -17.78
CA GLU A 279 31.51 -0.72 -18.92
C GLU A 279 31.73 -1.99 -19.77
N ASN A 280 31.80 -3.17 -19.16
CA ASN A 280 31.97 -4.43 -19.87
C ASN A 280 30.68 -4.84 -20.66
N TYR A 281 29.54 -4.21 -20.40
CA TYR A 281 28.25 -4.51 -21.01
C TYR A 281 27.60 -3.27 -21.64
N LYS A 282 28.41 -2.29 -22.07
CA LYS A 282 27.99 -0.98 -22.53
C LYS A 282 26.98 -1.03 -23.70
N ASP A 283 27.10 -2.03 -24.58
CA ASP A 283 26.21 -2.17 -25.74
C ASP A 283 24.90 -2.91 -25.45
N ASN A 284 24.74 -3.42 -24.21
CA ASN A 284 23.60 -4.24 -23.77
C ASN A 284 23.06 -3.76 -22.41
N ALA A 285 23.14 -4.63 -21.40
CA ALA A 285 22.57 -4.40 -20.06
C ALA A 285 23.22 -3.22 -19.31
N GLY A 286 24.49 -2.89 -19.59
CA GLY A 286 25.22 -1.76 -19.01
C GLY A 286 24.84 -0.39 -19.56
N TYR A 287 24.27 -0.36 -20.77
CA TYR A 287 23.90 0.89 -21.47
C TYR A 287 23.08 1.83 -20.58
N ASN A 288 22.01 1.34 -19.98
CA ASN A 288 21.14 2.16 -19.14
C ASN A 288 21.86 2.78 -17.93
N TYR A 289 22.81 2.07 -17.32
CA TYR A 289 23.59 2.60 -16.18
C TYR A 289 24.51 3.75 -16.61
N LEU A 290 25.21 3.57 -17.71
CA LEU A 290 26.14 4.57 -18.25
C LEU A 290 25.39 5.79 -18.75
N ASN A 291 24.30 5.59 -19.49
CA ASN A 291 23.48 6.66 -20.01
C ASN A 291 22.76 7.47 -18.90
N ASN A 292 22.23 6.79 -17.89
CA ASN A 292 21.67 7.48 -16.70
C ASN A 292 22.71 8.36 -16.01
N LYS A 293 23.93 7.82 -15.80
CA LYS A 293 25.03 8.56 -15.19
C LYS A 293 25.43 9.78 -16.02
N GLU A 294 25.50 9.62 -17.34
CA GLU A 294 25.82 10.70 -18.26
C GLU A 294 24.75 11.80 -18.26
N LEU A 295 23.46 11.43 -18.42
CA LEU A 295 22.35 12.36 -18.41
C LEU A 295 22.25 13.12 -17.10
N LEU A 296 22.36 12.44 -15.97
CA LEU A 296 22.33 13.08 -14.65
C LEU A 296 23.52 14.02 -14.44
N SER A 297 24.70 13.70 -14.96
CA SER A 297 25.86 14.59 -14.91
C SER A 297 25.70 15.87 -15.73
N LYS A 298 24.95 15.79 -16.83
CA LYS A 298 24.67 16.91 -17.73
C LYS A 298 23.50 17.77 -17.27
N SER A 299 22.65 17.30 -16.36
CA SER A 299 21.37 17.94 -15.99
C SER A 299 21.48 19.37 -15.45
N GLY A 300 22.59 19.75 -14.78
CA GLY A 300 22.71 21.06 -14.15
C GLY A 300 21.67 21.29 -13.04
N TRP A 301 21.62 22.52 -12.53
CA TRP A 301 20.66 22.89 -11.47
C TRP A 301 19.23 23.12 -12.01
N PHE A 302 19.11 23.63 -13.22
CA PHE A 302 17.83 24.04 -13.85
C PHE A 302 17.44 23.20 -15.06
N GLY A 303 18.23 22.19 -15.40
CA GLY A 303 17.99 21.29 -16.53
C GLY A 303 18.65 21.74 -17.83
N GLN A 304 18.36 20.95 -18.89
CA GLN A 304 18.90 21.16 -20.23
C GLN A 304 17.72 21.39 -21.20
N GLU A 305 17.77 22.47 -21.97
CA GLU A 305 16.79 22.75 -23.01
C GLU A 305 17.10 21.97 -24.30
N GLY A 306 16.10 21.35 -24.90
CA GLY A 306 16.15 20.80 -26.26
C GLY A 306 16.98 19.54 -26.46
N GLY A 307 17.43 18.87 -25.40
CA GLY A 307 18.15 17.61 -25.49
C GLY A 307 17.22 16.43 -25.83
N GLN A 308 17.55 15.66 -26.88
CA GLN A 308 16.86 14.38 -27.09
C GLN A 308 17.46 13.34 -26.16
N ILE A 309 16.59 12.62 -25.45
CA ILE A 309 16.98 11.51 -24.58
C ILE A 309 16.80 10.20 -25.35
N ASP A 310 17.90 9.51 -25.58
CA ASP A 310 17.89 8.12 -26.07
C ASP A 310 17.87 7.15 -24.89
N LEU A 311 16.76 7.12 -24.17
CA LEU A 311 16.53 6.24 -23.05
C LEU A 311 15.32 5.36 -23.31
N VAL A 312 15.54 4.05 -23.32
CA VAL A 312 14.44 3.08 -23.26
C VAL A 312 13.76 3.21 -21.89
N GLU A 313 12.41 3.23 -21.87
CA GLU A 313 11.61 3.36 -20.62
C GLU A 313 11.79 4.71 -19.89
N PHE A 314 12.12 5.80 -20.59
CA PHE A 314 12.31 7.14 -20.00
C PHE A 314 11.01 7.71 -19.35
N HIS A 315 9.86 7.17 -19.68
CA HIS A 315 8.57 7.55 -19.11
C HIS A 315 8.09 6.63 -17.96
N THR A 316 8.73 5.49 -17.76
CA THR A 316 8.40 4.50 -16.73
C THR A 316 9.50 4.37 -15.68
N ASP A 317 10.47 3.47 -15.88
CA ASP A 317 11.49 3.15 -14.89
C ASP A 317 12.49 4.28 -14.69
N PHE A 318 12.82 5.01 -15.76
CA PHE A 318 13.77 6.13 -15.75
C PHE A 318 13.09 7.51 -15.81
N ALA A 319 11.83 7.60 -15.42
CA ALA A 319 11.10 8.87 -15.36
C ALA A 319 11.80 9.92 -14.49
N PHE A 320 12.54 9.50 -13.45
CA PHE A 320 13.33 10.41 -12.62
C PHE A 320 14.54 10.99 -13.37
N VAL A 321 15.22 10.19 -14.20
CA VAL A 321 16.36 10.68 -15.03
C VAL A 321 15.85 11.70 -16.02
N ASN A 322 14.76 11.38 -16.73
CA ASN A 322 14.12 12.30 -17.66
C ASN A 322 13.72 13.62 -16.99
N LEU A 323 13.06 13.55 -15.83
CA LEU A 323 12.67 14.72 -15.04
C LEU A 323 13.88 15.57 -14.68
N THR A 324 14.94 14.93 -14.14
CA THR A 324 16.13 15.65 -13.66
C THR A 324 16.94 16.23 -14.83
N TYR A 325 17.03 15.53 -15.94
CA TYR A 325 17.74 16.02 -17.13
C TYR A 325 17.11 17.31 -17.68
N HIS A 326 15.80 17.32 -17.87
CA HIS A 326 15.11 18.46 -18.49
C HIS A 326 14.83 19.60 -17.51
N TYR A 327 14.57 19.30 -16.23
CA TYR A 327 14.17 20.32 -15.23
C TYR A 327 15.20 20.57 -14.12
N GLY A 328 16.30 19.85 -14.16
CA GLY A 328 17.45 20.06 -13.27
C GLY A 328 17.35 19.40 -11.90
N TRP A 329 18.48 19.46 -11.19
CA TRP A 329 18.65 18.88 -9.86
C TRP A 329 17.80 19.55 -8.77
N LEU A 330 17.37 20.80 -8.95
CA LEU A 330 16.46 21.44 -8.00
C LEU A 330 15.12 20.71 -7.95
N LEU A 331 14.54 20.40 -9.09
CA LEU A 331 13.28 19.66 -9.17
C LEU A 331 13.50 18.17 -8.84
N GLY A 332 14.59 17.56 -9.30
CA GLY A 332 14.96 16.18 -8.95
C GLY A 332 15.13 16.00 -7.43
N GLY A 333 15.89 16.87 -6.78
CA GLY A 333 16.10 16.87 -5.33
C GLY A 333 14.81 17.13 -4.55
N PHE A 334 13.98 18.08 -5.02
CA PHE A 334 12.65 18.33 -4.44
C PHE A 334 11.75 17.09 -4.53
N THR A 335 11.81 16.39 -5.64
CA THR A 335 11.05 15.14 -5.86
C THR A 335 11.48 14.04 -4.89
N ILE A 336 12.79 13.84 -4.69
CA ILE A 336 13.32 12.89 -3.68
C ILE A 336 12.85 13.28 -2.28
N LEU A 337 13.02 14.55 -1.91
CA LEU A 337 12.60 15.05 -0.60
C LEU A 337 11.09 14.85 -0.37
N LEU A 338 10.27 15.19 -1.36
CA LEU A 338 8.82 15.03 -1.26
C LEU A 338 8.40 13.57 -1.11
N GLY A 339 9.02 12.66 -1.86
CA GLY A 339 8.79 11.22 -1.72
C GLY A 339 9.15 10.68 -0.33
N MET A 340 10.30 11.10 0.22
CA MET A 340 10.69 10.75 1.59
C MET A 340 9.75 11.36 2.64
N LEU A 341 9.28 12.59 2.44
CA LEU A 341 8.32 13.24 3.33
C LEU A 341 6.97 12.55 3.35
N ILE A 342 6.50 12.01 2.23
CA ILE A 342 5.27 11.18 2.16
C ILE A 342 5.42 9.95 3.07
N ALA A 343 6.50 9.17 2.92
CA ALA A 343 6.77 8.01 3.76
C ALA A 343 6.88 8.38 5.24
N ALA A 344 7.66 9.41 5.56
CA ALA A 344 7.87 9.88 6.92
C ALA A 344 6.56 10.36 7.57
N ARG A 345 5.68 11.03 6.79
CA ARG A 345 4.37 11.45 7.29
C ARG A 345 3.48 10.27 7.60
N MET A 346 3.41 9.27 6.73
CA MET A 346 2.64 8.06 6.97
C MET A 346 3.14 7.34 8.23
N LEU A 347 4.45 7.19 8.40
CA LEU A 347 5.06 6.59 9.60
C LEU A 347 4.75 7.37 10.88
N ARG A 348 4.86 8.71 10.86
CA ARG A 348 4.55 9.54 12.03
C ARG A 348 3.10 9.38 12.51
N LYS A 349 2.18 9.04 11.61
CA LYS A 349 0.76 8.83 11.97
C LYS A 349 0.51 7.47 12.62
N LEU A 350 1.43 6.52 12.48
CA LEU A 350 1.32 5.19 13.06
C LEU A 350 1.15 5.21 14.59
N SER A 351 1.85 6.13 15.29
CA SER A 351 1.75 6.27 16.74
C SER A 351 0.35 6.69 17.23
N ASN A 352 -0.45 7.33 16.37
CA ASN A 352 -1.78 7.80 16.70
C ASN A 352 -2.88 6.72 16.46
N ILE A 353 -2.54 5.61 15.83
CA ILE A 353 -3.49 4.54 15.52
C ILE A 353 -3.47 3.51 16.65
N GLN A 354 -4.61 3.34 17.31
CA GLN A 354 -4.76 2.38 18.41
C GLN A 354 -5.13 0.98 17.91
N ASP A 355 -5.90 0.90 16.82
CA ASP A 355 -6.31 -0.38 16.23
C ASP A 355 -5.11 -1.16 15.67
N PRO A 356 -4.85 -2.40 16.15
CA PRO A 356 -3.73 -3.22 15.67
C PRO A 356 -3.79 -3.52 14.18
N PHE A 357 -4.99 -3.73 13.62
CA PHE A 357 -5.15 -3.98 12.20
C PHE A 357 -4.85 -2.72 11.37
N GLY A 358 -5.34 -1.56 11.81
CA GLY A 358 -5.00 -0.27 11.17
C GLY A 358 -3.50 0.02 11.21
N ARG A 359 -2.80 -0.32 12.31
CA ARG A 359 -1.34 -0.21 12.39
C ARG A 359 -0.63 -1.12 11.40
N LEU A 360 -1.11 -2.37 11.25
CA LEU A 360 -0.55 -3.33 10.30
C LEU A 360 -0.71 -2.84 8.85
N ILE A 361 -1.87 -2.26 8.50
CA ILE A 361 -2.12 -1.67 7.19
C ILE A 361 -1.11 -0.56 6.91
N ILE A 362 -0.99 0.43 7.80
CA ILE A 362 -0.06 1.56 7.60
C ILE A 362 1.38 1.08 7.45
N LEU A 363 1.82 0.13 8.29
CA LEU A 363 3.17 -0.41 8.19
C LEU A 363 3.41 -1.12 6.85
N GLY A 364 2.45 -1.93 6.40
CA GLY A 364 2.54 -2.60 5.11
C GLY A 364 2.59 -1.60 3.94
N GLU A 365 1.74 -0.58 3.98
CA GLU A 365 1.67 0.45 2.93
C GLU A 365 2.94 1.29 2.86
N VAL A 366 3.46 1.71 4.01
CA VAL A 366 4.73 2.44 4.07
C VAL A 366 5.89 1.57 3.59
N SER A 367 5.90 0.28 3.94
CA SER A 367 6.94 -0.66 3.48
C SER A 367 6.88 -0.83 1.97
N LEU A 368 5.69 -1.02 1.40
CA LEU A 368 5.49 -1.16 -0.05
C LEU A 368 5.91 0.12 -0.79
N TYR A 369 5.43 1.27 -0.35
CA TYR A 369 5.76 2.56 -0.93
C TYR A 369 7.25 2.86 -0.85
N SER A 370 7.85 2.70 0.34
CA SER A 370 9.26 3.01 0.58
C SER A 370 10.17 2.08 -0.21
N PHE A 371 9.85 0.78 -0.30
CA PHE A 371 10.60 -0.17 -1.10
C PHE A 371 10.66 0.26 -2.56
N GLN A 372 9.51 0.57 -3.16
CA GLN A 372 9.44 0.97 -4.57
C GLN A 372 10.15 2.29 -4.82
N PHE A 373 9.91 3.28 -3.96
CA PHE A 373 10.52 4.60 -4.08
C PHE A 373 12.04 4.53 -3.96
N LEU A 374 12.55 3.93 -2.89
CA LEU A 374 13.98 3.85 -2.64
C LEU A 374 14.69 2.97 -3.68
N TYR A 375 14.07 1.85 -4.08
CA TYR A 375 14.66 0.97 -5.08
C TYR A 375 14.82 1.68 -6.43
N ASN A 376 13.78 2.40 -6.89
CA ASN A 376 13.86 3.15 -8.14
C ASN A 376 14.93 4.25 -8.09
N ILE A 377 15.02 5.00 -6.99
CA ILE A 377 16.07 6.01 -6.81
C ILE A 377 17.45 5.36 -6.81
N MET A 378 17.67 4.27 -6.07
CA MET A 378 18.95 3.53 -6.06
C MET A 378 19.28 2.95 -7.43
N LEU A 379 18.28 2.47 -8.18
CA LEU A 379 18.44 1.97 -9.55
C LEU A 379 18.98 3.04 -10.49
N VAL A 380 18.39 4.22 -10.46
CA VAL A 380 18.78 5.37 -11.29
C VAL A 380 20.23 5.77 -11.03
N PHE A 381 20.68 5.67 -9.78
CA PHE A 381 22.08 5.93 -9.39
C PHE A 381 23.04 4.74 -9.60
N GLY A 382 22.53 3.63 -10.10
CA GLY A 382 23.37 2.43 -10.34
C GLY A 382 23.81 1.72 -9.06
N VAL A 383 23.10 1.88 -7.94
CA VAL A 383 23.43 1.27 -6.63
C VAL A 383 22.87 -0.14 -6.49
N VAL A 384 21.84 -0.48 -7.29
CA VAL A 384 21.16 -1.78 -7.28
C VAL A 384 21.06 -2.36 -8.69
N PRO A 385 20.89 -3.70 -8.83
CA PRO A 385 20.67 -4.33 -10.14
C PRO A 385 19.43 -3.78 -10.84
N TYR A 386 19.43 -3.78 -12.19
CA TYR A 386 18.28 -3.36 -12.97
C TYR A 386 17.11 -4.32 -12.81
N ILE A 387 16.15 -3.89 -12.03
CA ILE A 387 14.86 -4.52 -11.85
C ILE A 387 13.81 -3.44 -12.11
N ALA A 388 12.94 -3.66 -13.10
CA ALA A 388 11.90 -2.71 -13.50
C ALA A 388 10.92 -2.46 -12.34
N ILE A 389 11.08 -1.35 -11.65
CA ILE A 389 10.22 -0.88 -10.56
C ILE A 389 9.90 0.59 -10.78
N SER A 390 8.62 0.88 -10.98
CA SER A 390 8.14 2.24 -11.25
C SER A 390 8.29 3.15 -10.04
N LEU A 391 8.64 4.43 -10.28
CA LEU A 391 8.67 5.46 -9.24
C LEU A 391 7.23 5.89 -8.89
N PRO A 392 6.84 5.81 -7.59
CA PRO A 392 5.48 6.14 -7.17
C PRO A 392 4.99 7.51 -7.64
N PHE A 393 3.79 7.56 -8.23
CA PHE A 393 3.09 8.72 -8.76
C PHE A 393 3.74 9.41 -9.97
N ILE A 394 5.04 9.28 -10.18
CA ILE A 394 5.80 9.95 -11.24
C ILE A 394 5.78 9.13 -12.52
N SER A 395 6.15 7.85 -12.43
CA SER A 395 6.17 6.95 -13.57
C SER A 395 4.83 6.89 -14.30
N TYR A 396 4.90 6.75 -15.62
CA TYR A 396 3.72 6.47 -16.43
C TYR A 396 3.29 5.01 -16.27
N GLY A 397 2.00 4.78 -16.15
CA GLY A 397 1.41 3.45 -16.10
C GLY A 397 0.12 3.41 -15.27
N LEU A 398 -0.96 2.87 -15.84
CA LEU A 398 -2.25 2.77 -15.16
C LEU A 398 -2.16 1.82 -13.94
N THR A 399 -1.50 0.68 -14.10
CA THR A 399 -1.38 -0.35 -13.04
C THR A 399 -0.67 0.19 -11.80
N SER A 400 0.47 0.85 -11.98
CA SER A 400 1.20 1.47 -10.86
C SER A 400 0.41 2.60 -10.22
N THR A 401 -0.27 3.43 -11.02
CA THR A 401 -1.13 4.51 -10.53
C THR A 401 -2.28 3.96 -9.68
N VAL A 402 -2.96 2.90 -10.13
CA VAL A 402 -4.01 2.21 -9.36
C VAL A 402 -3.45 1.67 -8.04
N GLN A 403 -2.31 0.99 -8.06
CA GLN A 403 -1.66 0.45 -6.87
C GLN A 403 -1.40 1.53 -5.81
N TYR A 404 -0.76 2.63 -6.18
CA TYR A 404 -0.47 3.72 -5.25
C TYR A 404 -1.72 4.42 -4.75
N SER A 405 -2.75 4.51 -5.60
CA SER A 405 -4.05 5.07 -5.21
C SER A 405 -4.74 4.21 -4.15
N MET A 406 -4.66 2.89 -4.27
CA MET A 406 -5.20 1.96 -3.26
C MET A 406 -4.46 2.11 -1.93
N ILE A 407 -3.12 2.20 -1.94
CA ILE A 407 -2.28 2.42 -0.77
C ILE A 407 -2.70 3.72 -0.06
N ILE A 408 -2.72 4.85 -0.75
CA ILE A 408 -3.09 6.13 -0.15
C ILE A 408 -4.56 6.14 0.31
N GLY A 409 -5.46 5.52 -0.46
CA GLY A 409 -6.87 5.41 -0.10
C GLY A 409 -7.09 4.61 1.18
N LEU A 410 -6.41 3.48 1.35
CA LEU A 410 -6.46 2.67 2.57
C LEU A 410 -5.84 3.40 3.76
N PHE A 411 -4.69 4.07 3.58
CA PHE A 411 -4.11 4.93 4.61
C PHE A 411 -5.13 5.96 5.10
N LEU A 412 -5.76 6.68 4.18
CA LEU A 412 -6.78 7.68 4.51
C LEU A 412 -8.00 7.03 5.18
N SER A 413 -8.38 5.81 4.82
CA SER A 413 -9.44 5.03 5.49
C SER A 413 -9.10 4.77 6.95
N VAL A 414 -7.88 4.32 7.24
CA VAL A 414 -7.40 4.07 8.62
C VAL A 414 -7.31 5.40 9.38
N PHE A 415 -6.70 6.42 8.78
CA PHE A 415 -6.55 7.73 9.42
C PHE A 415 -7.88 8.41 9.72
N ARG A 416 -8.85 8.29 8.83
CA ARG A 416 -10.21 8.83 9.02
C ARG A 416 -10.89 8.25 10.25
N ARG A 417 -10.63 6.96 10.55
CA ARG A 417 -11.25 6.17 11.62
C ARG A 417 -10.39 6.00 12.86
N GLN A 418 -9.25 6.69 12.95
CA GLN A 418 -8.30 6.53 14.05
C GLN A 418 -8.89 6.76 15.45
N ASN A 419 -9.95 7.56 15.54
CA ASN A 419 -10.65 7.88 16.79
C ASN A 419 -11.90 6.99 17.02
N LEU A 420 -12.22 6.08 16.10
CA LEU A 420 -13.28 5.09 16.26
C LEU A 420 -12.67 3.84 16.87
N VAL A 421 -12.40 3.88 18.16
CA VAL A 421 -11.89 2.73 18.90
C VAL A 421 -13.03 1.74 19.10
N ARG A 422 -12.89 0.50 18.61
CA ARG A 422 -13.72 -0.59 19.10
C ARG A 422 -13.32 -0.88 20.54
N ILE A 423 -14.30 -0.95 21.44
CA ILE A 423 -14.13 -1.73 22.66
C ILE A 423 -14.00 -3.18 22.18
N THR A 424 -12.77 -3.64 22.03
CA THR A 424 -12.53 -5.08 21.99
C THR A 424 -12.99 -5.58 23.36
N GLU A 425 -14.08 -6.34 23.38
CA GLU A 425 -14.41 -7.16 24.51
C GLU A 425 -13.11 -7.83 25.00
N ASP A 426 -12.65 -7.45 26.16
CA ASP A 426 -11.71 -8.23 26.98
C ASP A 426 -12.44 -9.51 27.40
N ARG A 427 -12.72 -10.37 26.41
CA ARG A 427 -13.19 -11.75 26.65
C ARG A 427 -11.98 -12.56 27.05
N GLY A 428 -11.47 -12.37 28.26
CA GLY A 428 -10.46 -13.29 28.71
C GLY A 428 -9.63 -12.96 29.94
N ALA A 429 -10.03 -12.01 30.74
CA ALA A 429 -9.36 -11.80 32.04
C ALA A 429 -10.28 -12.12 33.21
N SER A 430 -10.92 -13.29 33.16
CA SER A 430 -11.46 -13.95 34.39
C SER A 430 -11.62 -15.43 34.13
N LYS A 431 -10.49 -16.15 34.19
CA LYS A 431 -10.41 -17.54 34.67
C LYS A 431 -9.10 -17.74 35.38
#